data_ac6ae7d4a3738d61bf42a5027cdd465a
#
_entry.id   ac6ae7d4a3738d61bf42a5027cdd465a
#
_cell.length_a   1.000
_cell.length_b   1.000
_cell.length_c   1.000
_cell.angle_alpha   90.00
_cell.angle_beta   90.00
_cell.angle_gamma   90.00
#
_symmetry.space_group_name_H-M   'P 1'
#
loop_
_entity.id
_entity.type
_entity.pdbx_description
1 polymer ?
#
loop_
_entity_poly.entity_id
_entity_poly.type
_entity_poly.pdbx_seq_one_letter_code
_entity_poly.pdbx_strand_id
1 'polypeptide(L)'
;MKIKYLLALVIVLFVSCNAKDETKIILDNSEPLALAPDVSWAVITEPYVAYKDEKSWEAKGAGHCRLGDILQVKGKSQDKDHNIWYLFEDGWISEDCVTVFNNRYKAKTLSESLLNEKK
;
A
#
# COMPACT_ATOMS: atom_id res chain seq x y z
N MET A 1 -49.89 -31.44 -9.31
CA MET A 1 -49.98 -30.25 -8.46
C MET A 1 -48.85 -30.08 -7.45
N LYS A 2 -48.42 -31.15 -6.86
CA LYS A 2 -47.31 -31.06 -5.86
C LYS A 2 -45.99 -30.65 -6.45
N ILE A 3 -45.74 -30.91 -7.71
CA ILE A 3 -44.49 -30.58 -8.39
C ILE A 3 -44.33 -29.08 -8.59
N LYS A 4 -45.42 -28.35 -8.77
CA LYS A 4 -45.38 -26.90 -8.95
C LYS A 4 -44.98 -26.20 -7.69
N TYR A 5 -45.36 -26.67 -6.53
CA TYR A 5 -44.99 -26.09 -5.26
C TYR A 5 -43.53 -26.36 -4.90
N LEU A 6 -43.03 -27.53 -5.29
CA LEU A 6 -41.62 -27.86 -5.12
C LEU A 6 -40.72 -26.95 -5.93
N LEU A 7 -41.10 -26.68 -7.17
CA LEU A 7 -40.36 -25.78 -8.05
C LEU A 7 -40.33 -24.36 -7.50
N ALA A 8 -41.46 -23.89 -6.98
CA ALA A 8 -41.54 -22.58 -6.38
C ALA A 8 -40.65 -22.48 -5.14
N LEU A 9 -40.59 -23.51 -4.33
CA LEU A 9 -39.76 -23.52 -3.12
C LEU A 9 -38.27 -23.50 -3.49
N VAL A 10 -37.88 -24.23 -4.51
CA VAL A 10 -36.49 -24.25 -4.97
C VAL A 10 -36.04 -22.87 -5.48
N ILE A 11 -36.91 -22.20 -6.21
CA ILE A 11 -36.61 -20.85 -6.72
C ILE A 11 -36.38 -19.86 -5.58
N VAL A 12 -37.17 -19.95 -4.53
CA VAL A 12 -37.02 -19.08 -3.36
C VAL A 12 -35.67 -19.31 -2.67
N LEU A 13 -35.22 -20.54 -2.62
CA LEU A 13 -33.91 -20.86 -2.04
C LEU A 13 -32.75 -20.27 -2.82
N PHE A 14 -32.83 -20.26 -4.14
CA PHE A 14 -31.79 -19.66 -4.97
C PHE A 14 -31.71 -18.15 -4.79
N VAL A 15 -32.84 -17.48 -4.63
CA VAL A 15 -32.88 -16.03 -4.43
C VAL A 15 -32.22 -15.65 -3.11
N SER A 16 -32.40 -16.45 -2.07
CA SER A 16 -31.80 -16.13 -0.77
C SER A 16 -30.28 -16.31 -0.76
N CYS A 17 -29.72 -17.15 -1.62
CA CYS A 17 -28.28 -17.28 -1.72
C CYS A 17 -27.61 -16.08 -2.37
N ASN A 18 -28.29 -15.42 -3.31
CA ASN A 18 -27.72 -14.25 -3.97
C ASN A 18 -27.62 -13.04 -3.06
N ALA A 19 -28.50 -12.95 -2.07
CA ALA A 19 -28.51 -11.81 -1.15
C ALA A 19 -27.30 -11.79 -0.21
N LYS A 20 -26.65 -12.91 0.01
CA LYS A 20 -25.50 -12.97 0.90
C LYS A 20 -24.20 -12.44 0.29
N ASP A 21 -24.08 -12.50 -1.01
CA ASP A 21 -22.85 -12.08 -1.67
C ASP A 21 -22.71 -10.57 -1.76
N GLU A 22 -23.82 -9.85 -1.75
CA GLU A 22 -23.80 -8.40 -1.84
C GLU A 22 -23.34 -7.71 -0.56
N THR A 23 -23.51 -8.36 0.58
CA THR A 23 -23.16 -7.74 1.86
C THR A 23 -21.67 -7.72 2.16
N LYS A 24 -20.87 -8.50 1.45
CA LYS A 24 -19.43 -8.55 1.70
C LYS A 24 -18.65 -7.39 1.09
N ILE A 25 -19.22 -6.69 0.15
CA ILE A 25 -18.52 -5.69 -0.65
C ILE A 25 -18.44 -4.33 0.05
N ILE A 26 -19.24 -4.13 1.09
CA ILE A 26 -19.47 -2.81 1.66
C ILE A 26 -18.51 -2.47 2.80
N LEU A 27 -17.71 -3.41 3.25
CA LEU A 27 -17.09 -3.30 4.56
C LEU A 27 -15.77 -2.56 4.63
N ASP A 28 -15.12 -2.26 3.52
CA ASP A 28 -13.72 -1.86 3.65
C ASP A 28 -13.35 -0.48 3.20
N ASN A 29 -14.33 0.34 2.83
CA ASN A 29 -14.01 1.63 2.26
C ASN A 29 -13.77 2.75 3.25
N SER A 30 -14.07 2.51 4.52
CA SER A 30 -13.98 3.57 5.52
C SER A 30 -12.76 3.47 6.42
N GLU A 31 -12.02 2.38 6.35
CA GLU A 31 -10.93 2.16 7.27
C GLU A 31 -9.58 2.63 6.76
N PRO A 32 -8.68 2.94 7.68
CA PRO A 32 -7.39 3.48 7.29
C PRO A 32 -6.61 2.52 6.42
N LEU A 33 -5.98 3.08 5.43
CA LEU A 33 -5.14 2.37 4.48
C LEU A 33 -3.98 1.62 5.15
N ALA A 34 -3.74 1.88 6.42
CA ALA A 34 -2.67 1.23 7.15
C ALA A 34 -2.76 -0.28 7.18
N LEU A 35 -3.96 -0.83 7.09
CA LEU A 35 -4.19 -2.28 7.12
C LEU A 35 -4.45 -2.89 5.74
N ALA A 36 -4.48 -2.11 4.70
CA ALA A 36 -4.70 -2.62 3.35
C ALA A 36 -3.54 -3.51 2.91
N PRO A 37 -3.77 -4.75 2.47
CA PRO A 37 -2.68 -5.68 2.17
C PRO A 37 -1.87 -5.33 0.93
N ASP A 38 -2.44 -4.54 0.04
CA ASP A 38 -1.79 -4.12 -1.20
C ASP A 38 -1.07 -2.77 -1.08
N VAL A 39 -1.07 -2.17 0.11
CA VAL A 39 -0.41 -0.89 0.35
C VAL A 39 0.88 -1.11 1.12
N SER A 40 1.96 -0.55 0.61
CA SER A 40 3.25 -0.60 1.27
C SER A 40 3.65 0.79 1.77
N TRP A 41 4.42 0.81 2.85
CA TRP A 41 4.87 2.03 3.51
C TRP A 41 6.39 2.03 3.61
N ALA A 42 7.01 3.12 3.22
CA ALA A 42 8.45 3.25 3.26
C ALA A 42 8.86 4.21 4.36
N VAL A 43 9.94 3.87 5.06
CA VAL A 43 10.56 4.72 6.06
C VAL A 43 11.91 5.15 5.53
N ILE A 44 12.18 6.45 5.56
CA ILE A 44 13.45 7.00 5.12
C ILE A 44 14.51 6.70 6.17
N THR A 45 15.58 6.02 5.76
CA THR A 45 16.66 5.59 6.65
C THR A 45 17.91 6.44 6.53
N GLU A 46 17.96 7.37 5.58
CA GLU A 46 19.08 8.29 5.40
C GLU A 46 18.71 9.68 5.92
N PRO A 47 19.69 10.47 6.41
CA PRO A 47 19.40 11.81 6.93
C PRO A 47 18.76 12.77 5.94
N TYR A 48 19.07 12.60 4.66
CA TYR A 48 18.53 13.43 3.60
C TYR A 48 18.44 12.62 2.32
N VAL A 49 17.27 12.61 1.70
CA VAL A 49 17.05 11.91 0.44
C VAL A 49 16.30 12.84 -0.51
N ALA A 50 16.83 12.98 -1.71
CA ALA A 50 16.17 13.75 -2.76
C ALA A 50 15.28 12.82 -3.59
N TYR A 51 14.05 13.26 -3.86
CA TYR A 51 13.20 12.61 -4.85
C TYR A 51 13.78 12.85 -6.25
N LYS A 52 13.73 11.84 -7.08
CA LYS A 52 14.15 11.95 -8.48
C LYS A 52 12.92 11.94 -9.38
N ASP A 53 12.95 12.70 -10.45
CA ASP A 53 11.84 12.73 -11.41
C ASP A 53 11.81 11.46 -12.29
N GLU A 54 12.92 10.71 -12.32
CA GLU A 54 13.02 9.43 -12.97
C GLU A 54 13.79 8.46 -12.08
N LYS A 55 13.69 7.17 -12.37
CA LYS A 55 14.40 6.13 -11.60
C LYS A 55 15.88 6.07 -11.98
N SER A 56 16.62 7.09 -11.63
CA SER A 56 18.03 7.23 -11.92
C SER A 56 18.69 8.16 -10.91
N TRP A 57 19.92 7.84 -10.52
CA TRP A 57 20.69 8.71 -9.63
C TRP A 57 21.05 10.04 -10.29
N GLU A 58 21.13 10.04 -11.62
CA GLU A 58 21.47 11.22 -12.39
C GLU A 58 20.27 12.11 -12.70
N ALA A 59 19.06 11.62 -12.38
CA ALA A 59 17.83 12.36 -12.64
C ALA A 59 17.76 13.61 -11.77
N LYS A 60 16.98 14.56 -12.25
CA LYS A 60 16.78 15.83 -11.57
C LYS A 60 15.99 15.64 -10.27
N GLY A 61 16.37 16.35 -9.22
CA GLY A 61 15.63 16.33 -7.97
C GLY A 61 14.31 17.04 -8.07
N ALA A 62 13.26 16.44 -7.48
CA ALA A 62 11.90 16.98 -7.48
C ALA A 62 11.42 17.34 -6.07
N GLY A 63 12.31 17.35 -5.09
CA GLY A 63 11.99 17.58 -3.70
C GLY A 63 12.88 16.73 -2.81
N HIS A 64 12.62 16.74 -1.52
CA HIS A 64 13.43 15.95 -0.60
C HIS A 64 12.60 15.45 0.59
N CYS A 65 13.13 14.42 1.25
CA CYS A 65 12.60 13.91 2.52
C CYS A 65 13.75 13.69 3.51
N ARG A 66 13.40 13.40 4.74
CA ARG A 66 14.35 13.31 5.85
C ARG A 66 14.24 11.98 6.56
N LEU A 67 15.23 11.68 7.37
CA LEU A 67 15.25 10.49 8.21
C LEU A 67 13.95 10.35 9.00
N GLY A 68 13.37 9.18 8.94
CA GLY A 68 12.17 8.86 9.69
C GLY A 68 10.85 9.22 9.00
N ASP A 69 10.90 9.88 7.85
CA ASP A 69 9.68 10.16 7.10
C ASP A 69 9.01 8.86 6.66
N ILE A 70 7.71 8.79 6.79
CA ILE A 70 6.90 7.64 6.39
C ILE A 70 6.10 8.02 5.15
N LEU A 71 6.29 7.26 4.08
CA LEU A 71 5.70 7.55 2.78
C LEU A 71 4.95 6.32 2.25
N GLN A 72 3.81 6.57 1.64
CA GLN A 72 3.08 5.50 0.98
C GLN A 72 3.71 5.21 -0.39
N VAL A 73 4.02 3.95 -0.63
CA VAL A 73 4.58 3.51 -1.91
C VAL A 73 3.47 3.50 -2.96
N LYS A 74 3.70 4.18 -4.07
CA LYS A 74 2.76 4.24 -5.20
C LYS A 74 3.12 3.26 -6.31
N GLY A 75 4.37 2.88 -6.40
CA GLY A 75 4.83 1.94 -7.41
C GLY A 75 6.25 1.47 -7.13
N LYS A 76 6.67 0.50 -7.92
CA LYS A 76 7.98 -0.12 -7.81
C LYS A 76 8.46 -0.48 -9.20
N SER A 77 9.73 -0.20 -9.50
CA SER A 77 10.29 -0.49 -10.80
C SER A 77 11.79 -0.72 -10.69
N GLN A 78 12.36 -1.35 -11.69
CA GLN A 78 13.80 -1.52 -11.81
C GLN A 78 14.35 -0.57 -12.86
N ASP A 79 15.59 -0.11 -12.65
CA ASP A 79 16.31 0.64 -13.65
C ASP A 79 17.11 -0.30 -14.58
N LYS A 80 17.96 0.26 -15.43
CA LYS A 80 18.77 -0.51 -16.38
C LYS A 80 19.79 -1.43 -15.71
N ASP A 81 20.20 -1.08 -14.51
CA ASP A 81 21.19 -1.82 -13.74
C ASP A 81 20.56 -2.79 -12.75
N HIS A 82 19.25 -3.01 -12.86
CA HIS A 82 18.45 -3.88 -11.99
C HIS A 82 18.31 -3.38 -10.56
N ASN A 83 18.60 -2.11 -10.31
CA ASN A 83 18.33 -1.49 -9.03
C ASN A 83 16.85 -1.18 -8.89
N ILE A 84 16.31 -1.40 -7.70
CA ILE A 84 14.91 -1.18 -7.42
C ILE A 84 14.69 0.26 -6.97
N TRP A 85 13.66 0.88 -7.53
CA TRP A 85 13.23 2.22 -7.18
C TRP A 85 11.77 2.17 -6.79
N TYR A 86 11.42 2.94 -5.78
CA TYR A 86 10.05 3.10 -5.34
C TYR A 86 9.50 4.44 -5.77
N LEU A 87 8.30 4.44 -6.30
CA LEU A 87 7.61 5.66 -6.68
C LEU A 87 6.77 6.16 -5.51
N PHE A 88 6.91 7.42 -5.21
CA PHE A 88 6.10 8.14 -4.22
C PHE A 88 5.38 9.30 -4.91
N GLU A 89 4.54 9.99 -4.16
CA GLU A 89 3.77 11.10 -4.71
C GLU A 89 4.67 12.17 -5.35
N ASP A 90 5.82 12.44 -4.75
CA ASP A 90 6.72 13.50 -5.18
C ASP A 90 7.84 13.02 -6.12
N GLY A 91 8.01 11.73 -6.31
CA GLY A 91 9.03 11.21 -7.20
C GLY A 91 9.56 9.85 -6.81
N TRP A 92 10.70 9.49 -7.34
CA TRP A 92 11.35 8.19 -7.16
C TRP A 92 12.45 8.24 -6.10
N ILE A 93 12.52 7.20 -5.28
CA ILE A 93 13.60 7.00 -4.32
C ILE A 93 14.14 5.58 -4.46
N SER A 94 15.47 5.45 -4.43
CA SER A 94 16.12 4.14 -4.47
C SER A 94 15.82 3.32 -3.22
N GLU A 95 15.73 2.00 -3.37
CA GLU A 95 15.52 1.11 -2.23
C GLU A 95 16.60 1.21 -1.16
N ASP A 96 17.80 1.68 -1.53
CA ASP A 96 18.90 1.82 -0.59
C ASP A 96 18.66 2.89 0.47
N CYS A 97 17.73 3.78 0.22
CA CYS A 97 17.44 4.91 1.10
C CYS A 97 16.21 4.69 1.96
N VAL A 98 15.53 3.57 1.80
CA VAL A 98 14.25 3.31 2.48
C VAL A 98 14.19 1.87 2.99
N THR A 99 13.34 1.65 3.99
CA THR A 99 12.90 0.31 4.39
C THR A 99 11.39 0.24 4.20
N VAL A 100 10.93 -0.77 3.49
CA VAL A 100 9.52 -0.89 3.11
C VAL A 100 8.83 -1.95 3.94
N PHE A 101 7.65 -1.61 4.42
CA PHE A 101 6.78 -2.48 5.21
C PHE A 101 5.42 -2.60 4.55
N ASN A 102 4.76 -3.71 4.79
CA ASN A 102 3.38 -3.91 4.36
C ASN A 102 2.35 -3.38 5.40
N ASN A 103 2.83 -2.76 6.45
CA ASN A 103 2.01 -2.31 7.56
C ASN A 103 2.54 -0.96 8.07
N ARG A 104 1.66 0.03 8.17
CA ARG A 104 2.03 1.36 8.61
C ARG A 104 2.55 1.39 10.05
N TYR A 105 2.03 0.54 10.90
CA TYR A 105 2.45 0.50 12.30
C TYR A 105 3.90 0.04 12.45
N LYS A 106 4.32 -0.92 11.63
CA LYS A 106 5.72 -1.33 11.60
C LYS A 106 6.63 -0.21 11.11
N ALA A 107 6.18 0.51 10.09
CA ALA A 107 6.91 1.67 9.58
C ALA A 107 7.05 2.74 10.66
N LYS A 108 5.98 3.02 11.39
CA LYS A 108 6.01 3.99 12.48
C LYS A 108 6.98 3.59 13.58
N THR A 109 7.03 2.31 13.92
CA THR A 109 7.94 1.80 14.94
C THR A 109 9.39 2.03 14.55
N LEU A 110 9.75 1.72 13.31
CA LEU A 110 11.11 1.98 12.82
C LEU A 110 11.40 3.48 12.80
N SER A 111 10.47 4.28 12.32
CA SER A 111 10.64 5.74 12.27
C SER A 111 10.95 6.32 13.64
N GLU A 112 10.19 5.93 14.64
CA GLU A 112 10.41 6.39 16.02
C GLU A 112 11.78 5.94 16.55
N SER A 113 12.18 4.73 16.25
CA SER A 113 13.48 4.20 16.62
C SER A 113 14.62 5.01 16.02
N LEU A 114 14.53 5.31 14.73
CA LEU A 114 15.56 6.08 14.03
C LEU A 114 15.68 7.51 14.57
N LEU A 115 14.54 8.13 14.87
CA LEU A 115 14.54 9.47 15.40
C LEU A 115 15.08 9.53 16.83
N ASN A 116 14.85 8.50 17.62
CA ASN A 116 15.37 8.42 18.99
C ASN A 116 16.87 8.19 19.02
N GLU A 117 17.42 7.41 18.10
CA GLU A 117 18.86 7.19 18.02
C GLU A 117 19.63 8.46 17.70
N LYS A 118 19.01 9.38 16.98
CA LYS A 118 19.66 10.60 16.57
C LYS A 118 19.78 11.63 17.70
N LYS A 119 19.04 11.43 18.76
CA LYS A 119 19.15 12.27 19.95
C LYS A 119 20.32 11.82 20.82
#